data_c5362f11f7827ce846194a1033efa3f4
#
_entry.id   c5362f11f7827ce846194a1033efa3f4
#
_cell.length_a   1.000
_cell.length_b   1.000
_cell.length_c   1.000
_cell.angle_alpha   90.00
_cell.angle_beta   90.00
_cell.angle_gamma   90.00
#
_symmetry.space_group_name_H-M   'P 1'
#
loop_
_entity.id
_entity.type
_entity.pdbx_description
1 polymer ?
#
loop_
_entity_poly.entity_id
_entity_poly.type
_entity_poly.pdbx_seq_one_letter_code
_entity_poly.pdbx_strand_id
1 'polypeptide(L)'
;PVVTINTVAGDDVINATEHAQAQIISGSATGAATGSTVTVTIGSSTFTTVLDASGNWSVGVPASVVSALANGTVTINASVTDAAGNSGSTTHQVTVNTGLPTITFNAISGDNVLNADEKGQPLTISGGSTGLATGAQVTVTLNGHNYSAT
;
A
#
# COMPACT_ATOMS: atom_id res chain seq x y z
N PRO A 1 8.82 -20.50 20.40
CA PRO A 1 9.22 -19.57 19.32
C PRO A 1 8.39 -18.28 19.34
N VAL A 2 9.02 -17.16 18.97
CA VAL A 2 8.36 -15.87 18.78
C VAL A 2 8.54 -15.47 17.32
N VAL A 3 7.44 -15.11 16.64
CA VAL A 3 7.44 -14.73 15.21
C VAL A 3 7.09 -13.26 15.06
N THR A 4 7.70 -12.59 14.10
CA THR A 4 7.36 -11.22 13.70
C THR A 4 7.11 -11.15 12.20
N ILE A 5 6.30 -10.18 11.77
CA ILE A 5 6.08 -9.83 10.37
C ILE A 5 6.50 -8.37 10.21
N ASN A 6 7.32 -8.10 9.20
CA ASN A 6 7.76 -6.74 8.86
C ASN A 6 6.65 -5.98 8.10
N THR A 7 6.82 -4.67 8.00
CA THR A 7 5.97 -3.82 7.16
C THR A 7 5.93 -4.35 5.72
N VAL A 8 4.73 -4.46 5.18
CA VAL A 8 4.48 -4.94 3.81
C VAL A 8 4.34 -3.74 2.87
N ALA A 9 4.82 -3.86 1.63
CA ALA A 9 4.76 -2.81 0.61
C ALA A 9 5.39 -1.46 1.05
N GLY A 10 6.12 -1.44 2.14
CA GLY A 10 6.79 -0.27 2.70
C GLY A 10 5.97 0.57 3.68
N ASP A 11 4.65 0.45 3.67
CA ASP A 11 3.73 1.27 4.49
C ASP A 11 2.49 0.52 5.02
N ASP A 12 2.43 -0.81 4.84
CA ASP A 12 1.29 -1.66 5.16
C ASP A 12 0.00 -1.30 4.38
N VAL A 13 0.15 -0.63 3.24
CA VAL A 13 -0.93 -0.35 2.31
C VAL A 13 -0.57 -0.91 0.94
N ILE A 14 -1.43 -1.74 0.38
CA ILE A 14 -1.30 -2.24 -1.00
C ILE A 14 -2.17 -1.33 -1.87
N ASN A 15 -1.54 -0.43 -2.61
CA ASN A 15 -2.19 0.50 -3.51
C ASN A 15 -2.52 -0.16 -4.87
N ALA A 16 -3.13 0.60 -5.79
CA ALA A 16 -3.54 0.07 -7.10
C ALA A 16 -2.38 -0.49 -7.92
N THR A 17 -1.20 0.11 -7.85
CA THR A 17 -0.01 -0.36 -8.57
C THR A 17 0.55 -1.63 -7.95
N GLU A 18 0.69 -1.67 -6.65
CA GLU A 18 1.20 -2.82 -5.90
C GLU A 18 0.25 -4.02 -5.94
N HIS A 19 -1.06 -3.76 -6.00
CA HIS A 19 -2.09 -4.79 -6.12
C HIS A 19 -1.99 -5.59 -7.43
N ALA A 20 -1.38 -5.03 -8.45
CA ALA A 20 -1.12 -5.70 -9.73
C ALA A 20 0.23 -6.44 -9.78
N GLN A 21 1.00 -6.41 -8.71
CA GLN A 21 2.37 -6.94 -8.64
C GLN A 21 2.52 -7.99 -7.55
N ALA A 22 3.53 -8.85 -7.69
CA ALA A 22 3.95 -9.73 -6.63
C ALA A 22 4.45 -8.92 -5.43
N GLN A 23 4.18 -9.39 -4.22
CA GLN A 23 4.64 -8.79 -2.97
C GLN A 23 5.51 -9.77 -2.20
N ILE A 24 6.43 -9.25 -1.40
CA ILE A 24 7.24 -10.05 -0.48
C ILE A 24 6.74 -9.80 0.94
N ILE A 25 6.43 -10.87 1.65
CA ILE A 25 6.15 -10.85 3.08
C ILE A 25 7.36 -11.42 3.79
N SER A 26 7.87 -10.72 4.77
CA SER A 26 9.07 -11.11 5.50
C SER A 26 8.94 -10.87 7.00
N GLY A 27 9.85 -11.43 7.75
CA GLY A 27 9.90 -11.23 9.18
C GLY A 27 11.06 -11.99 9.80
N SER A 28 10.97 -12.20 11.10
CA SER A 28 11.93 -12.99 11.86
C SER A 28 11.25 -13.91 12.85
N ALA A 29 11.99 -14.90 13.33
CA ALA A 29 11.55 -15.72 14.43
C ALA A 29 12.73 -16.06 15.36
N THR A 30 12.44 -16.16 16.65
CA THR A 30 13.37 -16.58 17.68
C THR A 30 12.84 -17.82 18.39
N GLY A 31 13.75 -18.61 18.98
CA GLY A 31 13.38 -19.84 19.68
C GLY A 31 13.02 -21.01 18.75
N ALA A 32 13.35 -20.91 17.46
CA ALA A 32 13.32 -22.00 16.49
C ALA A 32 14.66 -22.06 15.77
N ALA A 33 15.09 -23.25 15.37
CA ALA A 33 16.37 -23.45 14.71
C ALA A 33 16.34 -23.00 13.23
N THR A 34 17.53 -22.69 12.69
CA THR A 34 17.71 -22.53 11.23
C THR A 34 17.10 -23.70 10.49
N GLY A 35 16.36 -23.44 9.41
CA GLY A 35 15.67 -24.45 8.62
C GLY A 35 14.29 -24.83 9.15
N SER A 36 13.85 -24.30 10.29
CA SER A 36 12.47 -24.49 10.76
C SER A 36 11.51 -23.90 9.77
N THR A 37 10.40 -24.63 9.48
CA THR A 37 9.38 -24.20 8.53
C THR A 37 8.54 -23.05 9.09
N VAL A 38 8.42 -22.00 8.31
CA VAL A 38 7.50 -20.89 8.55
C VAL A 38 6.34 -21.02 7.57
N THR A 39 5.13 -20.99 8.10
CA THR A 39 3.90 -21.02 7.30
C THR A 39 3.26 -19.63 7.36
N VAL A 40 2.97 -19.06 6.19
CA VAL A 40 2.37 -17.74 6.03
C VAL A 40 1.05 -17.87 5.30
N THR A 41 -0.02 -17.30 5.85
CA THR A 41 -1.32 -17.23 5.19
C THR A 41 -1.71 -15.78 4.92
N ILE A 42 -2.21 -15.53 3.74
CA ILE A 42 -2.79 -14.23 3.32
C ILE A 42 -4.04 -14.50 2.49
N GLY A 43 -5.16 -13.90 2.89
CA GLY A 43 -6.45 -14.24 2.28
C GLY A 43 -6.74 -15.72 2.45
N SER A 44 -7.03 -16.41 1.34
CA SER A 44 -7.26 -17.86 1.31
C SER A 44 -6.01 -18.66 0.89
N SER A 45 -4.86 -18.01 0.72
CA SER A 45 -3.63 -18.62 0.23
C SER A 45 -2.65 -18.91 1.34
N THR A 46 -1.92 -20.03 1.23
CA THR A 46 -0.91 -20.45 2.21
C THR A 46 0.41 -20.66 1.49
N PHE A 47 1.48 -20.14 2.08
CA PHE A 47 2.84 -20.24 1.60
C PHE A 47 3.75 -20.78 2.70
N THR A 48 4.83 -21.44 2.32
CA THR A 48 5.84 -21.93 3.27
C THR A 48 7.22 -21.44 2.87
N THR A 49 8.05 -21.19 3.86
CA THR A 49 9.46 -20.87 3.72
C THR A 49 10.21 -21.46 4.91
N VAL A 50 11.50 -21.18 5.04
CA VAL A 50 12.31 -21.64 6.17
C VAL A 50 13.09 -20.49 6.79
N LEU A 51 13.45 -20.63 8.05
CA LEU A 51 14.34 -19.68 8.73
C LEU A 51 15.75 -19.81 8.19
N ASP A 52 16.37 -18.66 7.90
CA ASP A 52 17.80 -18.57 7.60
C ASP A 52 18.66 -18.65 8.87
N ALA A 53 19.99 -18.57 8.71
CA ALA A 53 20.95 -18.65 9.82
C ALA A 53 20.83 -17.45 10.80
N SER A 54 20.22 -16.36 10.39
CA SER A 54 19.99 -15.16 11.21
C SER A 54 18.61 -15.14 11.87
N GLY A 55 17.78 -16.18 11.62
CA GLY A 55 16.43 -16.27 12.12
C GLY A 55 15.42 -15.42 11.32
N ASN A 56 15.77 -15.01 10.10
CA ASN A 56 14.86 -14.28 9.20
C ASN A 56 14.15 -15.25 8.25
N TRP A 57 13.04 -14.80 7.75
CA TRP A 57 12.27 -15.51 6.73
C TRP A 57 11.64 -14.54 5.72
N SER A 58 11.41 -15.02 4.51
CA SER A 58 10.70 -14.28 3.49
C SER A 58 9.95 -15.23 2.57
N VAL A 59 8.84 -14.77 2.04
CA VAL A 59 8.02 -15.50 1.08
C VAL A 59 7.52 -14.55 0.00
N GLY A 60 7.61 -14.97 -1.26
CA GLY A 60 7.01 -14.25 -2.39
C GLY A 60 5.55 -14.63 -2.54
N VAL A 61 4.67 -13.63 -2.59
CA VAL A 61 3.26 -13.79 -2.90
C VAL A 61 3.05 -13.39 -4.36
N PRO A 62 2.61 -14.32 -5.22
CA PRO A 62 2.46 -14.04 -6.65
C PRO A 62 1.44 -12.92 -6.92
N ALA A 63 1.61 -12.21 -8.03
CA ALA A 63 0.69 -11.16 -8.45
C ALA A 63 -0.77 -11.63 -8.57
N SER A 64 -0.99 -12.88 -8.97
CA SER A 64 -2.33 -13.48 -9.06
C SER A 64 -3.04 -13.56 -7.70
N VAL A 65 -2.29 -13.82 -6.63
CA VAL A 65 -2.83 -13.86 -5.27
C VAL A 65 -3.06 -12.44 -4.74
N VAL A 66 -2.12 -11.53 -4.97
CA VAL A 66 -2.25 -10.13 -4.55
C VAL A 66 -3.45 -9.47 -5.23
N SER A 67 -3.62 -9.69 -6.54
CA SER A 67 -4.74 -9.14 -7.33
C SER A 67 -6.11 -9.69 -6.91
N ALA A 68 -6.15 -10.84 -6.27
CA ALA A 68 -7.39 -11.45 -5.76
C ALA A 68 -7.81 -10.89 -4.39
N LEU A 69 -6.95 -10.11 -3.71
CA LEU A 69 -7.27 -9.51 -2.41
C LEU A 69 -8.32 -8.41 -2.60
N ALA A 70 -9.38 -8.46 -1.81
CA ALA A 70 -10.40 -7.42 -1.81
C ALA A 70 -9.92 -6.16 -1.10
N ASN A 71 -10.45 -4.99 -1.49
CA ASN A 71 -10.25 -3.74 -0.76
C ASN A 71 -10.67 -3.87 0.70
N GLY A 72 -9.94 -3.24 1.58
CA GLY A 72 -10.15 -3.28 3.02
C GLY A 72 -8.98 -3.90 3.76
N THR A 73 -9.21 -4.26 5.01
CA THR A 73 -8.19 -4.88 5.87
C THR A 73 -8.01 -6.35 5.53
N VAL A 74 -6.76 -6.75 5.30
CA VAL A 74 -6.34 -8.13 5.10
C VAL A 74 -5.42 -8.52 6.24
N THR A 75 -5.68 -9.66 6.88
CA THR A 75 -4.85 -10.19 7.95
C THR A 75 -3.89 -11.22 7.39
N ILE A 76 -2.60 -11.02 7.67
CA ILE A 76 -1.54 -11.98 7.40
C ILE A 76 -1.26 -12.73 8.70
N ASN A 77 -1.16 -14.03 8.62
CA ASN A 77 -0.74 -14.88 9.74
C ASN A 77 0.59 -15.55 9.40
N ALA A 78 1.53 -15.54 10.33
CA ALA A 78 2.77 -16.31 10.22
C ALA A 78 2.94 -17.20 11.45
N SER A 79 3.34 -18.44 11.23
CA SER A 79 3.61 -19.40 12.29
C SER A 79 4.90 -20.18 12.01
N VAL A 80 5.59 -20.55 13.06
CA VAL A 80 6.78 -21.42 13.02
C VAL A 80 6.66 -22.52 14.07
N THR A 81 7.12 -23.70 13.74
CA THR A 81 7.18 -24.83 14.67
C THR A 81 8.63 -25.29 14.79
N ASP A 82 9.12 -25.42 16.04
CA ASP A 82 10.46 -25.93 16.30
C ASP A 82 10.51 -27.48 16.21
N ALA A 83 11.71 -28.00 16.28
CA ALA A 83 11.95 -29.46 16.18
C ALA A 83 11.32 -30.26 17.34
N ALA A 84 11.01 -29.62 18.45
CA ALA A 84 10.36 -30.24 19.60
C ALA A 84 8.81 -30.21 19.47
N GLY A 85 8.28 -29.58 18.43
CA GLY A 85 6.84 -29.44 18.20
C GLY A 85 6.20 -28.22 18.84
N ASN A 86 7.00 -27.31 19.45
CA ASN A 86 6.44 -26.07 19.98
C ASN A 86 6.22 -25.06 18.87
N SER A 87 5.06 -24.41 18.84
CA SER A 87 4.68 -23.46 17.83
C SER A 87 4.57 -22.05 18.40
N GLY A 88 4.95 -21.06 17.57
CA GLY A 88 4.67 -19.65 17.78
C GLY A 88 3.98 -19.08 16.55
N SER A 89 3.11 -18.09 16.72
CA SER A 89 2.42 -17.44 15.63
C SER A 89 2.19 -15.96 15.92
N THR A 90 1.99 -15.19 14.86
CA THR A 90 1.65 -13.77 14.91
C THR A 90 0.73 -13.40 13.76
N THR A 91 0.03 -12.29 13.91
CA THR A 91 -0.77 -11.69 12.84
C THR A 91 -0.31 -10.28 12.55
N HIS A 92 -0.47 -9.85 11.31
CA HIS A 92 -0.14 -8.51 10.84
C HIS A 92 -1.25 -8.05 9.88
N GLN A 93 -1.71 -6.82 10.03
CA GLN A 93 -2.76 -6.29 9.17
C GLN A 93 -2.18 -5.37 8.12
N VAL A 94 -2.64 -5.54 6.88
CA VAL A 94 -2.39 -4.64 5.77
C VAL A 94 -3.72 -4.13 5.22
N THR A 95 -3.71 -2.95 4.64
CA THR A 95 -4.89 -2.37 3.99
C THR A 95 -4.72 -2.45 2.48
N VAL A 96 -5.68 -3.01 1.78
CA VAL A 96 -5.75 -2.95 0.32
C VAL A 96 -6.64 -1.78 -0.08
N ASN A 97 -6.08 -0.83 -0.82
CA ASN A 97 -6.78 0.35 -1.31
C ASN A 97 -6.39 0.61 -2.77
N THR A 98 -7.22 0.14 -3.68
CA THR A 98 -7.02 0.32 -5.12
C THR A 98 -7.78 1.52 -5.69
N GLY A 99 -8.45 2.31 -4.83
CA GLY A 99 -9.15 3.51 -5.23
C GLY A 99 -8.21 4.56 -5.80
N LEU A 100 -8.49 5.03 -7.01
CA LEU A 100 -7.75 6.12 -7.64
C LEU A 100 -8.37 7.46 -7.24
N PRO A 101 -7.54 8.46 -6.90
CA PRO A 101 -8.05 9.79 -6.67
C PRO A 101 -8.58 10.40 -7.97
N THR A 102 -9.57 11.28 -7.86
CA THR A 102 -10.10 12.07 -8.98
C THR A 102 -9.90 13.54 -8.70
N ILE A 103 -9.67 14.33 -9.76
CA ILE A 103 -9.57 15.79 -9.70
C ILE A 103 -10.51 16.37 -10.74
N THR A 104 -11.24 17.40 -10.36
CA THR A 104 -12.14 18.15 -11.25
C THR A 104 -11.79 19.64 -11.19
N PHE A 105 -12.04 20.34 -12.28
CA PHE A 105 -11.94 21.80 -12.36
C PHE A 105 -13.32 22.45 -12.32
N ASN A 106 -13.44 23.55 -11.60
CA ASN A 106 -14.56 24.45 -11.74
C ASN A 106 -14.38 25.34 -12.99
N ALA A 107 -15.45 25.95 -13.46
CA ALA A 107 -15.36 26.93 -14.52
C ALA A 107 -14.40 28.06 -14.16
N ILE A 108 -13.51 28.40 -15.08
CA ILE A 108 -12.50 29.46 -14.92
C ILE A 108 -13.14 30.76 -15.40
N SER A 109 -13.01 31.86 -14.67
CA SER A 109 -13.65 33.16 -14.97
C SER A 109 -15.19 33.08 -15.09
N GLY A 110 -15.80 32.04 -14.54
CA GLY A 110 -17.25 31.81 -14.60
C GLY A 110 -17.77 31.21 -15.92
N ASP A 111 -17.09 31.41 -17.04
CA ASP A 111 -17.52 30.97 -18.38
C ASP A 111 -16.44 30.25 -19.20
N ASN A 112 -15.26 30.00 -18.60
CA ASN A 112 -14.08 29.42 -19.25
C ASN A 112 -13.48 30.31 -20.39
N VAL A 113 -13.80 31.59 -20.38
CA VAL A 113 -13.29 32.57 -21.34
C VAL A 113 -12.59 33.69 -20.58
N LEU A 114 -11.35 34.01 -20.94
CA LEU A 114 -10.63 35.16 -20.42
C LEU A 114 -10.81 36.34 -21.39
N ASN A 115 -11.66 37.30 -21.01
CA ASN A 115 -11.83 38.52 -21.77
C ASN A 115 -10.71 39.55 -21.48
N ALA A 116 -10.75 40.72 -22.14
CA ALA A 116 -9.70 41.74 -22.00
C ALA A 116 -9.55 42.26 -20.58
N ASP A 117 -10.65 42.42 -19.85
CA ASP A 117 -10.65 42.92 -18.48
C ASP A 117 -10.09 41.85 -17.50
N GLU A 118 -10.51 40.61 -17.65
CA GLU A 118 -10.05 39.50 -16.81
C GLU A 118 -8.60 39.14 -17.05
N LYS A 119 -8.09 39.31 -18.26
CA LYS A 119 -6.70 39.04 -18.61
C LYS A 119 -5.71 39.93 -17.84
N GLY A 120 -6.13 41.12 -17.41
CA GLY A 120 -5.36 42.03 -16.60
C GLY A 120 -5.49 41.83 -15.08
N GLN A 121 -6.26 40.86 -14.62
CA GLN A 121 -6.57 40.58 -13.22
C GLN A 121 -5.97 39.27 -12.74
N PRO A 122 -5.71 39.10 -11.43
CA PRO A 122 -5.39 37.82 -10.87
C PRO A 122 -6.50 36.80 -11.14
N LEU A 123 -6.12 35.55 -11.44
CA LEU A 123 -7.04 34.48 -11.77
C LEU A 123 -6.99 33.41 -10.68
N THR A 124 -8.15 33.00 -10.20
CA THR A 124 -8.28 31.88 -9.28
C THR A 124 -8.72 30.64 -10.06
N ILE A 125 -7.92 29.57 -9.97
CA ILE A 125 -8.27 28.25 -10.50
C ILE A 125 -8.67 27.39 -9.32
N SER A 126 -9.83 26.80 -9.35
CA SER A 126 -10.38 25.98 -8.29
C SER A 126 -10.99 24.69 -8.82
N GLY A 127 -11.18 23.73 -7.94
CA GLY A 127 -11.78 22.46 -8.29
C GLY A 127 -12.07 21.63 -7.06
N GLY A 128 -12.40 20.39 -7.29
CA GLY A 128 -12.64 19.39 -6.25
C GLY A 128 -11.79 18.15 -6.47
N SER A 129 -11.68 17.36 -5.42
CA SER A 129 -11.01 16.07 -5.47
C SER A 129 -11.80 15.02 -4.69
N THR A 130 -11.63 13.77 -5.06
CA THR A 130 -12.12 12.61 -4.30
C THR A 130 -10.98 11.62 -4.11
N GLY A 131 -11.04 10.83 -3.02
CA GLY A 131 -10.05 9.80 -2.75
C GLY A 131 -8.70 10.32 -2.25
N LEU A 132 -8.60 11.60 -1.91
CA LEU A 132 -7.41 12.22 -1.31
C LEU A 132 -7.65 12.53 0.17
N ALA A 133 -6.60 12.41 0.97
CA ALA A 133 -6.63 12.84 2.36
C ALA A 133 -6.65 14.37 2.45
N THR A 134 -7.27 14.91 3.52
CA THR A 134 -7.22 16.33 3.83
C THR A 134 -5.77 16.79 3.95
N GLY A 135 -5.41 17.87 3.29
CA GLY A 135 -4.05 18.40 3.26
C GLY A 135 -3.15 17.79 2.17
N ALA A 136 -3.68 16.89 1.34
CA ALA A 136 -2.95 16.40 0.18
C ALA A 136 -2.63 17.55 -0.79
N GLN A 137 -1.42 17.57 -1.33
CA GLN A 137 -0.98 18.61 -2.25
C GLN A 137 -1.53 18.36 -3.65
N VAL A 138 -2.10 19.41 -4.25
CA VAL A 138 -2.54 19.42 -5.65
C VAL A 138 -1.65 20.37 -6.43
N THR A 139 -1.11 19.92 -7.54
CA THR A 139 -0.32 20.75 -8.46
C THR A 139 -1.13 21.08 -9.70
N VAL A 140 -1.24 22.36 -10.01
CA VAL A 140 -1.90 22.88 -11.21
C VAL A 140 -0.83 23.47 -12.14
N THR A 141 -0.81 23.03 -13.38
CA THR A 141 0.08 23.56 -14.41
C THR A 141 -0.71 24.43 -15.37
N LEU A 142 -0.31 25.67 -15.51
CA LEU A 142 -0.87 26.63 -16.46
C LEU A 142 0.26 27.23 -17.27
N ASN A 143 0.22 27.03 -18.59
CA ASN A 143 1.20 27.56 -19.56
C ASN A 143 2.67 27.33 -19.12
N GLY A 144 2.98 26.10 -18.67
CA GLY A 144 4.33 25.71 -18.23
C GLY A 144 4.71 26.14 -16.81
N HIS A 145 3.87 26.86 -16.10
CA HIS A 145 4.08 27.27 -14.71
C HIS A 145 3.27 26.38 -13.77
N ASN A 146 3.89 25.97 -12.67
CA ASN A 146 3.27 25.11 -11.66
C ASN A 146 2.85 25.93 -10.43
N TYR A 147 1.66 25.63 -9.95
CA TYR A 147 1.08 26.21 -8.74
C TYR A 147 0.65 25.06 -7.83
N SER A 148 0.78 25.24 -6.53
CA SER A 148 0.41 24.23 -5.53
C SER A 148 -0.68 24.74 -4.62
N ALA A 149 -1.61 23.84 -4.28
CA ALA A 149 -2.67 24.05 -3.30
C ALA A 149 -2.86 22.78 -2.46
N THR A 150 -3.56 22.89 -1.35
CA THR A 150 -3.94 21.76 -0.47
C THR A 150 -5.43 21.73 -0.25
#